data_78a9c27c29043742a1260a79d58dfae2
#
_entry.id   78a9c27c29043742a1260a79d58dfae2
#
_cell.length_a   1.000
_cell.length_b   1.000
_cell.length_c   1.000
_cell.angle_alpha   90.00
_cell.angle_beta   90.00
_cell.angle_gamma   90.00
#
_symmetry.space_group_name_H-M   'P 1'
#
loop_
_entity.id
_entity.type
_entity.pdbx_description
1 polymer ?
#
loop_
_entity_poly.entity_id
_entity_poly.type
_entity_poly.pdbx_seq_one_letter_code
_entity_poly.pdbx_strand_id
1 'polypeptide(L)'
;MENPSQRHELIRREPIFHHPDLIWDASSFDDQIADDFNEVGASGRRYSRSEVKEIILGRLEGTRADSLADGYRIEEAESHILADDVVQILYILRTPSRVTRRSTLYRRRDSTWQAVFHQG
;
A
#
# COMPACT_ATOMS: atom_id res chain seq x y z
N MET A 1 -12.61 -21.69 -0.55
CA MET A 1 -12.11 -21.16 0.74
C MET A 1 -10.67 -20.71 0.58
N GLU A 2 -10.34 -19.58 1.12
CA GLU A 2 -9.01 -19.01 0.94
C GLU A 2 -7.99 -19.64 1.88
N ASN A 3 -6.81 -19.89 1.36
CA ASN A 3 -5.70 -20.45 2.11
C ASN A 3 -5.04 -19.33 2.96
N PRO A 4 -4.73 -19.56 4.24
CA PRO A 4 -4.01 -18.57 5.06
C PRO A 4 -2.72 -18.07 4.44
N SER A 5 -2.00 -18.89 3.65
CA SER A 5 -0.78 -18.47 2.99
C SER A 5 -1.02 -17.39 1.93
N GLN A 6 -2.22 -17.34 1.31
CA GLN A 6 -2.57 -16.28 0.37
C GLN A 6 -2.66 -14.93 1.07
N ARG A 7 -3.13 -14.90 2.31
CA ARG A 7 -3.21 -13.67 3.10
C ARG A 7 -1.82 -13.18 3.50
N HIS A 8 -0.91 -14.10 3.81
CA HIS A 8 0.49 -13.77 4.08
C HIS A 8 1.18 -13.17 2.87
N GLU A 9 0.79 -13.56 1.67
CA GLU A 9 1.36 -13.03 0.44
C GLU A 9 1.07 -11.54 0.23
N LEU A 10 0.06 -11.00 0.92
CA LEU A 10 -0.23 -9.57 0.87
C LEU A 10 0.94 -8.74 1.39
N ILE A 11 1.78 -9.29 2.26
CA ILE A 11 2.99 -8.61 2.72
C ILE A 11 3.89 -8.23 1.53
N ARG A 12 3.94 -9.07 0.50
CA ARG A 12 4.78 -8.85 -0.67
C ARG A 12 4.32 -7.68 -1.54
N ARG A 13 3.10 -7.19 -1.31
CA ARG A 13 2.60 -6.01 -2.01
C ARG A 13 3.12 -4.71 -1.42
N GLU A 14 3.73 -4.76 -0.24
CA GLU A 14 4.22 -3.57 0.41
C GLU A 14 5.65 -3.20 -0.03
N PRO A 15 6.00 -1.94 -0.13
CA PRO A 15 5.12 -0.77 -0.01
C PRO A 15 4.27 -0.62 -1.28
N ILE A 16 2.95 -0.73 -1.14
CA ILE A 16 2.02 -0.88 -2.26
C ILE A 16 2.15 0.26 -3.28
N PHE A 17 2.42 1.47 -2.83
CA PHE A 17 2.51 2.64 -3.70
C PHE A 17 3.86 2.79 -4.40
N HIS A 18 4.80 1.88 -4.14
CA HIS A 18 6.16 1.92 -4.71
C HIS A 18 6.50 0.59 -5.40
N HIS A 19 5.48 -0.19 -5.77
CA HIS A 19 5.65 -1.49 -6.40
C HIS A 19 5.33 -1.39 -7.89
N PRO A 20 6.33 -1.22 -8.77
CA PRO A 20 6.07 -1.04 -10.20
C PRO A 20 5.44 -2.25 -10.88
N ASP A 21 5.58 -3.44 -10.28
CA ASP A 21 4.93 -4.65 -10.80
C ASP A 21 3.44 -4.67 -10.53
N LEU A 22 2.96 -3.87 -9.58
CA LEU A 22 1.54 -3.82 -9.20
C LEU A 22 0.86 -2.57 -9.72
N ILE A 23 1.53 -1.43 -9.66
CA ILE A 23 0.97 -0.15 -10.10
C ILE A 23 1.97 0.52 -11.05
N TRP A 24 1.62 0.56 -12.33
CA TRP A 24 2.45 1.16 -13.37
C TRP A 24 1.70 2.20 -14.22
N ASP A 25 0.38 2.31 -14.05
CA ASP A 25 -0.46 3.28 -14.73
C ASP A 25 -1.77 3.49 -13.96
N ALA A 26 -2.68 4.30 -14.51
CA ALA A 26 -3.96 4.61 -13.88
C ALA A 26 -4.84 3.36 -13.73
N SER A 27 -4.84 2.49 -14.74
CA SER A 27 -5.67 1.28 -14.73
C SER A 27 -5.21 0.29 -13.66
N SER A 28 -3.90 0.05 -13.55
CA SER A 28 -3.36 -0.85 -12.53
C SER A 28 -3.54 -0.27 -11.12
N PHE A 29 -3.47 1.05 -10.96
CA PHE A 29 -3.83 1.68 -9.69
C PHE A 29 -5.26 1.33 -9.30
N ASP A 30 -6.20 1.46 -10.23
CA ASP A 30 -7.61 1.16 -9.96
C ASP A 30 -7.84 -0.31 -9.62
N ASP A 31 -7.03 -1.21 -10.18
CA ASP A 31 -7.11 -2.64 -9.86
C ASP A 31 -6.65 -2.96 -8.44
N GLN A 32 -5.65 -2.24 -7.93
CA GLN A 32 -5.04 -2.52 -6.64
C GLN A 32 -5.67 -1.75 -5.48
N ILE A 33 -6.31 -0.61 -5.78
CA ILE A 33 -6.79 0.32 -4.77
C ILE A 33 -8.31 0.43 -4.85
N ALA A 34 -8.99 0.16 -3.74
CA ALA A 34 -10.44 0.17 -3.67
C ALA A 34 -11.02 1.58 -3.91
N ASP A 35 -12.25 1.62 -4.37
CA ASP A 35 -12.95 2.89 -4.66
C ASP A 35 -13.07 3.78 -3.43
N ASP A 36 -13.21 3.19 -2.27
CA ASP A 36 -13.39 3.89 -1.00
C ASP A 36 -12.08 4.08 -0.22
N PHE A 37 -10.94 3.89 -0.87
CA PHE A 37 -9.63 4.03 -0.25
C PHE A 37 -9.41 5.43 0.33
N ASN A 38 -8.73 5.48 1.47
CA ASN A 38 -8.19 6.73 2.02
C ASN A 38 -6.88 6.45 2.75
N GLU A 39 -6.11 7.52 2.97
CA GLU A 39 -4.78 7.41 3.58
C GLU A 39 -4.58 8.46 4.66
N VAL A 40 -3.81 8.08 5.69
CA VAL A 40 -3.24 9.03 6.65
C VAL A 40 -1.72 8.97 6.46
N GLY A 41 -1.11 10.09 6.08
CA GLY A 41 0.34 10.17 5.88
C GLY A 41 1.09 10.22 7.19
N ALA A 42 2.42 10.11 7.11
CA ALA A 42 3.29 10.15 8.29
C ALA A 42 3.20 11.45 9.09
N SER A 43 2.81 12.54 8.43
CA SER A 43 2.60 13.85 9.08
C SER A 43 1.27 13.95 9.81
N GLY A 44 0.39 12.97 9.65
CA GLY A 44 -0.99 13.00 10.14
C GLY A 44 -1.98 13.58 9.15
N ARG A 45 -1.52 14.05 7.99
CA ARG A 45 -2.42 14.59 6.95
C ARG A 45 -3.21 13.46 6.31
N ARG A 46 -4.50 13.72 6.08
CA ARG A 46 -5.37 12.81 5.35
C ARG A 46 -5.28 13.06 3.84
N TYR A 47 -5.29 11.97 3.08
CA TYR A 47 -5.28 12.01 1.62
C TYR A 47 -6.47 11.21 1.09
N SER A 48 -7.18 11.79 0.12
CA SER A 48 -8.22 11.07 -0.60
C SER A 48 -7.60 10.11 -1.60
N ARG A 49 -8.41 9.19 -2.11
CA ARG A 49 -7.98 8.26 -3.16
C ARG A 49 -7.46 9.01 -4.40
N SER A 50 -8.18 10.04 -4.81
CA SER A 50 -7.77 10.81 -6.00
C SER A 50 -6.47 11.57 -5.80
N GLU A 51 -6.22 12.10 -4.60
CA GLU A 51 -4.96 12.74 -4.27
C GLU A 51 -3.79 11.74 -4.32
N VAL A 52 -3.98 10.54 -3.76
CA VAL A 52 -2.97 9.49 -3.78
C VAL A 52 -2.69 9.05 -5.21
N LYS A 53 -3.74 8.85 -6.00
CA LYS A 53 -3.60 8.46 -7.41
C LYS A 53 -2.79 9.49 -8.19
N GLU A 54 -3.09 10.77 -8.01
CA GLU A 54 -2.36 11.86 -8.66
C GLU A 54 -0.87 11.87 -8.28
N ILE A 55 -0.57 11.66 -7.01
CA ILE A 55 0.82 11.61 -6.52
C ILE A 55 1.57 10.44 -7.16
N ILE A 56 0.96 9.27 -7.19
CA ILE A 56 1.60 8.07 -7.74
C ILE A 56 1.82 8.21 -9.24
N LEU A 57 0.81 8.66 -9.98
CA LEU A 57 0.94 8.87 -11.42
C LEU A 57 2.00 9.93 -11.73
N GLY A 58 2.09 10.99 -10.91
CA GLY A 58 3.13 11.99 -11.05
C GLY A 58 4.54 11.42 -10.87
N ARG A 59 4.73 10.51 -9.92
CA ARG A 59 6.03 9.83 -9.75
C ARG A 59 6.38 8.96 -10.95
N LEU A 60 5.39 8.22 -11.46
CA LEU A 60 5.59 7.34 -12.62
C LEU A 60 5.93 8.15 -13.88
N GLU A 61 5.37 9.34 -14.01
CA GLU A 61 5.63 10.26 -15.13
C GLU A 61 6.90 11.08 -14.94
N GLY A 62 7.52 11.04 -13.76
CA GLY A 62 8.71 11.79 -13.44
C GLY A 62 8.47 13.25 -13.06
N THR A 63 7.20 13.65 -12.83
CA THR A 63 6.85 15.01 -12.43
C THR A 63 6.87 15.22 -10.92
N ARG A 64 6.98 14.13 -10.15
CA ARG A 64 7.10 14.16 -8.70
C ARG A 64 8.27 13.28 -8.26
N ALA A 65 8.94 13.68 -7.19
CA ALA A 65 10.03 12.91 -6.62
C ALA A 65 9.48 11.64 -5.94
N ASP A 66 10.27 10.56 -6.01
CA ASP A 66 9.99 9.34 -5.28
C ASP A 66 10.73 9.38 -3.95
N SER A 67 9.98 9.38 -2.85
CA SER A 67 10.55 9.43 -1.50
C SER A 67 11.37 8.18 -1.14
N LEU A 68 11.23 7.09 -1.89
CA LEU A 68 11.97 5.85 -1.68
C LEU A 68 13.07 5.63 -2.73
N ALA A 69 13.39 6.65 -3.53
CA ALA A 69 14.39 6.54 -4.61
C ALA A 69 15.78 6.14 -4.09
N ASP A 70 16.13 6.54 -2.86
CA ASP A 70 17.43 6.22 -2.25
C ASP A 70 17.47 4.85 -1.59
N GLY A 71 16.42 4.06 -1.78
CA GLY A 71 16.30 2.73 -1.24
C GLY A 71 15.51 2.65 0.06
N TYR A 72 15.05 1.46 0.36
CA TYR A 72 14.29 1.20 1.57
C TYR A 72 14.47 -0.25 2.01
N ARG A 73 14.08 -0.50 3.26
CA ARG A 73 14.04 -1.85 3.81
C ARG A 73 12.75 -2.02 4.62
N ILE A 74 12.10 -3.18 4.44
CA ILE A 74 10.93 -3.55 5.22
C ILE A 74 11.38 -4.47 6.33
N GLU A 75 10.98 -4.14 7.57
CA GLU A 75 11.33 -4.89 8.76
C GLU A 75 10.07 -5.23 9.56
N GLU A 76 10.10 -6.33 10.29
CA GLU A 76 9.04 -6.76 11.20
C GLU A 76 7.66 -6.79 10.55
N ALA A 77 7.57 -7.30 9.32
CA ALA A 77 6.29 -7.40 8.63
C ALA A 77 5.39 -8.46 9.28
N GLU A 78 4.14 -8.08 9.55
CA GLU A 78 3.14 -8.93 10.15
C GLU A 78 1.83 -8.85 9.37
N SER A 79 1.09 -9.95 9.33
CA SER A 79 -0.27 -9.97 8.80
C SER A 79 -1.25 -10.36 9.90
N HIS A 80 -2.34 -9.61 10.00
CA HIS A 80 -3.41 -9.85 10.96
C HIS A 80 -4.73 -10.02 10.23
N ILE A 81 -5.35 -11.19 10.38
CA ILE A 81 -6.65 -11.47 9.78
C ILE A 81 -7.71 -10.86 10.69
N LEU A 82 -8.37 -9.81 10.22
CA LEU A 82 -9.40 -9.10 10.99
C LEU A 82 -10.79 -9.67 10.71
N ALA A 83 -11.01 -10.19 9.51
CA ALA A 83 -12.22 -10.87 9.08
C ALA A 83 -11.84 -11.75 7.89
N ASP A 84 -12.75 -12.60 7.42
CA ASP A 84 -12.48 -13.49 6.28
C ASP A 84 -12.04 -12.73 5.03
N ASP A 85 -12.50 -11.50 4.87
CA ASP A 85 -12.25 -10.65 3.72
C ASP A 85 -11.45 -9.40 4.04
N VAL A 86 -10.87 -9.29 5.25
CA VAL A 86 -10.09 -8.13 5.67
C VAL A 86 -8.81 -8.57 6.37
N VAL A 87 -7.68 -8.07 5.88
CA VAL A 87 -6.36 -8.34 6.43
C VAL A 87 -5.62 -7.03 6.64
N GLN A 88 -4.96 -6.90 7.78
CA GLN A 88 -4.07 -5.79 8.08
C GLN A 88 -2.63 -6.23 7.93
N ILE A 89 -1.84 -5.46 7.21
CA ILE A 89 -0.39 -5.64 7.11
C ILE A 89 0.28 -4.51 7.88
N LEU A 90 1.10 -4.89 8.86
CA LEU A 90 1.90 -3.97 9.67
C LEU A 90 3.38 -4.19 9.39
N TYR A 91 4.14 -3.11 9.26
CA TYR A 91 5.58 -3.22 9.05
C TYR A 91 6.30 -1.93 9.39
N ILE A 92 7.62 -2.03 9.50
CA ILE A 92 8.51 -0.87 9.61
C ILE A 92 9.11 -0.64 8.24
N LEU A 93 9.04 0.60 7.76
CA LEU A 93 9.76 1.02 6.56
C LEU A 93 10.94 1.87 6.99
N ARG A 94 12.13 1.43 6.60
CA ARG A 94 13.38 2.13 6.91
C ARG A 94 14.00 2.67 5.62
N THR A 95 14.27 3.96 5.61
CA THR A 95 15.05 4.62 4.57
C THR A 95 16.32 5.19 5.21
N PRO A 96 17.30 5.69 4.41
CA PRO A 96 18.50 6.30 4.98
C PRO A 96 18.24 7.44 5.96
N SER A 97 17.13 8.16 5.79
CA SER A 97 16.83 9.35 6.59
C SER A 97 15.67 9.18 7.56
N ARG A 98 14.94 8.05 7.51
CA ARG A 98 13.67 7.96 8.22
C ARG A 98 13.26 6.53 8.54
N VAL A 99 12.58 6.37 9.69
CA VAL A 99 11.96 5.10 10.09
C VAL A 99 10.49 5.39 10.37
N THR A 100 9.60 4.66 9.71
CA THR A 100 8.15 4.82 9.91
C THR A 100 7.50 3.46 10.13
N ARG A 101 6.46 3.43 10.98
CA ARG A 101 5.59 2.28 11.10
C ARG A 101 4.41 2.49 10.16
N ARG A 102 4.12 1.45 9.37
CA ARG A 102 3.09 1.54 8.34
C ARG A 102 2.06 0.45 8.53
N SER A 103 0.83 0.77 8.12
CA SER A 103 -0.30 -0.16 8.18
C SER A 103 -1.09 -0.04 6.89
N THR A 104 -1.39 -1.18 6.27
CA THR A 104 -2.29 -1.25 5.12
C THR A 104 -3.41 -2.21 5.43
N LEU A 105 -4.65 -1.79 5.20
CA LEU A 105 -5.80 -2.68 5.26
C LEU A 105 -6.17 -3.12 3.86
N TYR A 106 -6.23 -4.43 3.66
CA TYR A 106 -6.68 -5.05 2.42
C TYR A 106 -8.05 -5.67 2.62
N ARG A 107 -8.91 -5.49 1.64
CA ARG A 107 -10.24 -6.11 1.60
C ARG A 107 -10.35 -6.94 0.34
N ARG A 108 -10.87 -8.15 0.48
CA ARG A 108 -11.17 -8.99 -0.66
C ARG A 108 -12.61 -8.74 -1.11
N ARG A 109 -12.77 -8.49 -2.41
CA ARG A 109 -14.06 -8.44 -3.06
C ARG A 109 -14.02 -9.43 -4.20
N ASP A 110 -14.91 -10.43 -4.16
CA ASP A 110 -14.84 -11.60 -5.01
C ASP A 110 -13.49 -12.33 -4.79
N SER A 111 -12.64 -12.42 -5.78
CA SER A 111 -11.32 -13.05 -5.64
C SER A 111 -10.17 -12.04 -5.66
N THR A 112 -10.48 -10.74 -5.56
CA THR A 112 -9.49 -9.67 -5.70
C THR A 112 -9.28 -8.95 -4.39
N TRP A 113 -8.02 -8.87 -3.94
CA TRP A 113 -7.63 -8.07 -2.79
C TRP A 113 -7.29 -6.66 -3.23
N GLN A 114 -7.84 -5.67 -2.53
CA GLN A 114 -7.56 -4.26 -2.79
C GLN A 114 -7.25 -3.54 -1.48
N ALA A 115 -6.32 -2.59 -1.52
CA ALA A 115 -6.04 -1.74 -0.38
C ALA A 115 -7.22 -0.79 -0.17
N VAL A 116 -7.72 -0.70 1.07
CA VAL A 116 -8.82 0.20 1.44
C VAL A 116 -8.36 1.32 2.36
N PHE A 117 -7.22 1.15 3.01
CA PHE A 117 -6.65 2.15 3.92
C PHE A 117 -5.15 1.95 4.02
N HIS A 118 -4.43 3.03 4.14
CA HIS A 118 -2.99 3.02 4.40
C HIS A 118 -2.63 4.12 5.39
N GLN A 119 -1.76 3.79 6.33
CA GLN A 119 -1.16 4.75 7.25
C GLN A 119 0.36 4.64 7.14
N GLY A 120 0.98 5.71 6.97
CA GLY A 120 2.43 5.78 6.86
C GLY A 120 2.92 7.16 6.89
#